data_521513d15314eb554504a2ec13c37a4c
#
_entry.id   521513d15314eb554504a2ec13c37a4c
#
_cell.length_a   1.000
_cell.length_b   1.000
_cell.length_c   1.000
_cell.angle_alpha   90.00
_cell.angle_beta   90.00
_cell.angle_gamma   90.00
#
_symmetry.space_group_name_H-M   'P 1'
#
loop_
_entity.id
_entity.type
_entity.pdbx_description
1 polymer ?
#
loop_
_entity_poly.entity_id
_entity_poly.type
_entity_poly.pdbx_seq_one_letter_code
_entity_poly.pdbx_strand_id
1 'polypeptide(L)'
;MQYGHFDNENREYVIDRVDLPCSWTNYLGVEEMAAVVNHTAGGYLFYKTPEYHRISRFRGNAVPMDRPGFYVYLRDNDSADYWSISWQPVGKPLDQAKYRCRHGMSYTVYECEYEKIQASQTMVIPRGEAVQLWDVKIKKTGDTVRNLSVFSYLEFSFHHIMIDNQNYQMSLYCAGASCEDGIIE
;
A
#
# COMPACT_ATOMS: atom_id res chain seq x y z
N MET A 1 -17.95 -4.88 -19.00
CA MET A 1 -17.27 -3.72 -18.46
C MET A 1 -15.81 -4.11 -18.26
N GLN A 2 -14.87 -3.36 -18.83
CA GLN A 2 -13.43 -3.68 -18.73
C GLN A 2 -12.84 -2.87 -17.56
N TYR A 3 -12.12 -3.55 -16.67
CA TYR A 3 -11.50 -2.92 -15.51
C TYR A 3 -10.00 -2.65 -15.70
N GLY A 4 -9.38 -3.32 -16.66
CA GLY A 4 -7.96 -3.21 -16.95
C GLY A 4 -7.57 -3.95 -18.22
N HIS A 5 -6.28 -3.95 -18.53
CA HIS A 5 -5.71 -4.56 -19.74
C HIS A 5 -4.28 -5.03 -19.50
N PHE A 6 -3.77 -5.91 -20.36
CA PHE A 6 -2.37 -6.30 -20.39
C PHE A 6 -1.55 -5.26 -21.16
N ASP A 7 -0.49 -4.75 -20.53
CA ASP A 7 0.58 -4.01 -21.17
C ASP A 7 1.73 -4.99 -21.48
N ASN A 8 1.77 -5.47 -22.70
CA ASN A 8 2.76 -6.47 -23.12
C ASN A 8 4.18 -5.90 -23.25
N GLU A 9 4.33 -4.61 -23.46
CA GLU A 9 5.63 -3.95 -23.58
C GLU A 9 6.32 -3.90 -22.20
N ASN A 10 5.58 -3.49 -21.19
CA ASN A 10 6.08 -3.41 -19.82
C ASN A 10 5.90 -4.71 -19.01
N ARG A 11 5.20 -5.70 -19.58
CA ARG A 11 4.83 -6.95 -18.90
C ARG A 11 4.06 -6.72 -17.61
N GLU A 12 3.07 -5.84 -17.69
CA GLU A 12 2.21 -5.44 -16.59
C GLU A 12 0.75 -5.81 -16.88
N TYR A 13 -0.02 -5.99 -15.82
CA TYR A 13 -1.46 -5.87 -15.87
C TYR A 13 -1.86 -4.52 -15.29
N VAL A 14 -2.44 -3.69 -16.12
CA VAL A 14 -2.87 -2.33 -15.77
C VAL A 14 -4.34 -2.37 -15.35
N ILE A 15 -4.63 -1.88 -14.16
CA ILE A 15 -5.96 -1.73 -13.61
C ILE A 15 -6.34 -0.26 -13.72
N ASP A 16 -7.23 0.06 -14.65
CA ASP A 16 -7.65 1.43 -14.95
C ASP A 16 -8.79 1.92 -14.04
N ARG A 17 -9.48 0.98 -13.39
CA ARG A 17 -10.58 1.25 -12.45
C ARG A 17 -10.31 0.54 -11.14
N VAL A 18 -10.06 1.29 -10.09
CA VAL A 18 -9.74 0.76 -8.76
C VAL A 18 -10.97 0.33 -7.95
N ASP A 19 -12.18 0.64 -8.42
CA ASP A 19 -13.47 0.25 -7.83
C ASP A 19 -13.90 -1.17 -8.25
N LEU A 20 -12.98 -2.10 -8.19
CA LEU A 20 -13.23 -3.50 -8.53
C LEU A 20 -14.19 -4.16 -7.53
N PRO A 21 -15.03 -5.10 -7.99
CA PRO A 21 -15.95 -5.84 -7.13
C PRO A 21 -15.23 -6.81 -6.18
N CYS A 22 -13.99 -7.17 -6.47
CA CYS A 22 -13.13 -8.00 -5.64
C CYS A 22 -11.67 -7.56 -5.74
N SER A 23 -10.85 -7.96 -4.79
CA SER A 23 -9.43 -7.64 -4.78
C SER A 23 -8.68 -8.41 -5.88
N TRP A 24 -7.98 -7.68 -6.74
CA TRP A 24 -7.00 -8.26 -7.65
C TRP A 24 -5.61 -8.10 -7.05
N THR A 25 -4.92 -9.23 -6.90
CA THR A 25 -3.70 -9.31 -6.10
C THR A 25 -2.48 -9.64 -6.94
N ASN A 26 -1.32 -9.18 -6.46
CA ASN A 26 0.00 -9.53 -6.95
C ASN A 26 0.84 -10.12 -5.82
N TYR A 27 1.81 -10.96 -6.18
CA TYR A 27 2.78 -11.53 -5.27
C TYR A 27 4.13 -10.87 -5.50
N LEU A 28 4.74 -10.35 -4.43
CA LEU A 28 6.07 -9.74 -4.44
C LEU A 28 7.02 -10.63 -3.65
N GLY A 29 8.27 -10.73 -4.15
CA GLY A 29 9.29 -11.59 -3.55
C GLY A 29 9.21 -13.03 -4.06
N VAL A 30 10.35 -13.70 -4.09
CA VAL A 30 10.50 -15.08 -4.63
C VAL A 30 11.27 -16.00 -3.70
N GLU A 31 11.74 -15.50 -2.57
CA GLU A 31 12.56 -16.24 -1.61
C GLU A 31 11.90 -16.19 -0.22
N GLU A 32 12.69 -15.92 0.82
CA GLU A 32 12.20 -15.96 2.19
C GLU A 32 11.24 -14.80 2.52
N MET A 33 11.49 -13.60 1.96
CA MET A 33 10.64 -12.42 2.14
C MET A 33 9.65 -12.33 0.99
N ALA A 34 8.38 -12.26 1.32
CA ALA A 34 7.33 -12.11 0.31
C ALA A 34 6.13 -11.32 0.83
N ALA A 35 5.40 -10.73 -0.10
CA ALA A 35 4.17 -9.99 0.19
C ALA A 35 3.07 -10.38 -0.80
N VAL A 36 1.84 -10.34 -0.32
CA VAL A 36 0.63 -10.34 -1.15
C VAL A 36 0.05 -8.94 -1.08
N VAL A 37 -0.13 -8.30 -2.23
CA VAL A 37 -0.66 -6.94 -2.32
C VAL A 37 -1.82 -6.88 -3.29
N ASN A 38 -2.84 -6.09 -2.99
CA ASN A 38 -3.95 -5.89 -3.90
C ASN A 38 -3.84 -4.53 -4.64
N HIS A 39 -4.77 -4.30 -5.56
CA HIS A 39 -4.82 -3.10 -6.40
C HIS A 39 -5.07 -1.78 -5.64
N THR A 40 -5.41 -1.83 -4.37
CA THR A 40 -5.61 -0.66 -3.50
C THR A 40 -4.64 -0.63 -2.30
N ALA A 41 -3.50 -1.32 -2.41
CA ALA A 41 -2.44 -1.43 -1.42
C ALA A 41 -2.83 -2.14 -0.10
N GLY A 42 -3.97 -2.83 -0.06
CA GLY A 42 -4.24 -3.79 0.99
C GLY A 42 -3.36 -5.04 0.81
N GLY A 43 -3.06 -5.72 1.90
CA GLY A 43 -2.25 -6.93 1.82
C GLY A 43 -1.38 -7.14 3.04
N TYR A 44 -0.42 -8.04 2.91
CA TYR A 44 0.47 -8.41 4.02
C TYR A 44 1.86 -8.83 3.55
N LEU A 45 2.80 -8.63 4.45
CA LEU A 45 4.20 -8.99 4.34
C LEU A 45 4.50 -10.13 5.31
N PHE A 46 5.33 -11.08 4.89
CA PHE A 46 5.75 -12.20 5.73
C PHE A 46 7.17 -12.65 5.39
N TYR A 47 7.79 -13.35 6.35
CA TYR A 47 9.09 -13.98 6.21
C TYR A 47 8.98 -15.48 6.34
N LYS A 48 9.39 -16.26 5.35
CA LYS A 48 9.32 -17.72 5.22
C LYS A 48 7.89 -18.26 5.16
N THR A 49 7.08 -18.01 6.18
CA THR A 49 5.70 -18.53 6.21
C THR A 49 4.70 -17.44 6.57
N PRO A 50 3.58 -17.33 5.85
CA PRO A 50 2.55 -16.32 6.14
C PRO A 50 1.75 -16.63 7.39
N GLU A 51 1.82 -17.84 7.94
CA GLU A 51 1.10 -18.25 9.14
C GLU A 51 1.86 -17.88 10.41
N TYR A 52 3.15 -18.23 10.49
CA TYR A 52 3.95 -18.11 11.71
C TYR A 52 4.86 -16.88 11.76
N HIS A 53 5.21 -16.34 10.60
CA HIS A 53 6.14 -15.22 10.51
C HIS A 53 5.51 -14.05 9.74
N ARG A 54 4.29 -13.71 10.11
CA ARG A 54 3.61 -12.53 9.59
C ARG A 54 4.29 -11.28 10.13
N ILE A 55 4.66 -10.36 9.23
CA ILE A 55 5.30 -9.09 9.60
C ILE A 55 4.26 -7.98 9.68
N SER A 56 3.40 -7.88 8.68
CA SER A 56 2.34 -6.88 8.69
C SER A 56 0.96 -7.52 8.91
N ARG A 57 0.09 -6.76 9.56
CA ARG A 57 -1.28 -7.18 9.83
C ARG A 57 -2.12 -7.11 8.58
N PHE A 58 -2.98 -8.10 8.42
CA PHE A 58 -4.05 -8.11 7.42
C PHE A 58 -5.19 -9.01 7.87
N ARG A 59 -6.42 -8.55 7.70
CA ARG A 59 -7.63 -9.30 7.99
C ARG A 59 -8.44 -9.48 6.70
N GLY A 60 -8.50 -10.69 6.19
CA GLY A 60 -9.20 -11.01 4.94
C GLY A 60 -10.71 -10.73 4.97
N ASN A 61 -11.32 -10.85 6.14
CA ASN A 61 -12.75 -10.64 6.36
C ASN A 61 -13.05 -9.36 7.15
N ALA A 62 -12.10 -8.43 7.18
CA ALA A 62 -12.31 -7.16 7.88
C ALA A 62 -13.51 -6.41 7.30
N VAL A 63 -14.30 -5.82 8.18
CA VAL A 63 -15.31 -4.84 7.77
C VAL A 63 -14.63 -3.68 7.05
N PRO A 64 -15.34 -2.96 6.16
CA PRO A 64 -14.74 -1.92 5.32
C PRO A 64 -13.92 -0.85 6.05
N MET A 65 -14.13 -0.67 7.33
CA MET A 65 -13.48 0.34 8.16
C MET A 65 -12.10 -0.08 8.72
N ASP A 66 -11.76 -1.36 8.68
CA ASP A 66 -10.49 -1.91 9.20
C ASP A 66 -9.75 -2.62 8.06
N ARG A 67 -8.98 -1.87 7.32
CA ARG A 67 -8.24 -2.36 6.14
C ARG A 67 -6.75 -2.13 6.32
N PRO A 68 -6.04 -2.97 7.06
CA PRO A 68 -4.59 -2.91 7.13
C PRO A 68 -3.96 -3.09 5.75
N GLY A 69 -2.90 -2.34 5.49
CA GLY A 69 -2.21 -2.36 4.20
C GLY A 69 -0.96 -1.50 4.22
N PHE A 70 -0.49 -1.17 3.03
CA PHE A 70 0.77 -0.48 2.77
C PHE A 70 0.49 0.92 2.21
N TYR A 71 -0.02 1.82 3.04
CA TYR A 71 -0.56 3.08 2.57
C TYR A 71 0.42 4.23 2.65
N VAL A 72 0.38 5.09 1.63
CA VAL A 72 1.02 6.39 1.66
C VAL A 72 -0.06 7.45 1.50
N TYR A 73 -0.13 8.34 2.48
CA TYR A 73 -1.04 9.48 2.48
C TYR A 73 -0.31 10.75 2.09
N LEU A 74 -0.99 11.57 1.33
CA LEU A 74 -0.61 12.94 1.07
C LEU A 74 -1.62 13.86 1.74
N ARG A 75 -1.13 14.91 2.38
CA ARG A 75 -1.95 15.96 2.95
C ARG A 75 -1.48 17.32 2.43
N ASP A 76 -2.40 18.09 1.93
CA ASP A 76 -2.18 19.50 1.67
C ASP A 76 -2.34 20.28 2.98
N ASN A 77 -1.27 20.94 3.43
CA ASN A 77 -1.26 21.62 4.72
C ASN A 77 -2.02 22.95 4.70
N ASP A 78 -2.24 23.53 3.52
CA ASP A 78 -2.94 24.79 3.39
C ASP A 78 -4.46 24.60 3.43
N SER A 79 -4.98 23.57 2.76
CA SER A 79 -6.40 23.24 2.76
C SER A 79 -6.80 22.22 3.82
N ALA A 80 -5.83 21.54 4.45
CA ALA A 80 -6.00 20.38 5.32
C ALA A 80 -6.66 19.16 4.64
N ASP A 81 -6.82 19.18 3.31
CA ASP A 81 -7.31 18.04 2.56
C ASP A 81 -6.25 16.94 2.46
N TYR A 82 -6.68 15.68 2.40
CA TYR A 82 -5.78 14.53 2.35
C TYR A 82 -6.34 13.40 1.50
N TRP A 83 -5.44 12.59 0.93
CA TRP A 83 -5.77 11.43 0.10
C TRP A 83 -4.70 10.35 0.22
N SER A 84 -5.02 9.14 -0.21
CA SER A 84 -4.06 8.03 -0.33
C SER A 84 -3.67 7.83 -1.79
N ILE A 85 -2.41 7.46 -2.06
CA ILE A 85 -1.92 7.21 -3.42
C ILE A 85 -2.63 6.00 -4.06
N SER A 86 -3.00 5.03 -3.25
CA SER A 86 -3.62 3.76 -3.68
C SER A 86 -5.16 3.78 -3.72
N TRP A 87 -5.82 4.94 -3.66
CA TRP A 87 -7.25 5.15 -3.50
C TRP A 87 -7.76 4.82 -2.10
N GLN A 88 -7.71 3.55 -1.69
CA GLN A 88 -7.99 3.18 -0.31
C GLN A 88 -6.81 3.58 0.61
N PRO A 89 -7.06 3.85 1.90
CA PRO A 89 -8.37 3.77 2.57
C PRO A 89 -9.22 5.06 2.48
N VAL A 90 -8.68 6.18 1.98
CA VAL A 90 -9.40 7.46 1.93
C VAL A 90 -10.58 7.43 0.97
N GLY A 91 -10.38 6.87 -0.23
CA GLY A 91 -11.44 6.68 -1.21
C GLY A 91 -11.99 7.97 -1.81
N LYS A 92 -11.14 8.87 -2.31
CA LYS A 92 -11.62 10.06 -3.02
C LYS A 92 -12.55 9.68 -4.17
N PRO A 93 -13.58 10.48 -4.43
CA PRO A 93 -14.49 10.24 -5.55
C PRO A 93 -13.75 10.13 -6.89
N LEU A 94 -14.08 9.13 -7.69
CA LEU A 94 -13.37 8.84 -8.95
C LEU A 94 -13.69 9.82 -10.10
N ASP A 95 -14.63 10.70 -9.91
CA ASP A 95 -14.91 11.85 -10.78
C ASP A 95 -14.00 13.06 -10.45
N GLN A 96 -13.38 13.08 -9.27
CA GLN A 96 -12.48 14.14 -8.81
C GLN A 96 -11.01 13.73 -8.85
N ALA A 97 -10.71 12.45 -8.69
CA ALA A 97 -9.36 11.91 -8.63
C ALA A 97 -9.20 10.71 -9.57
N LYS A 98 -8.04 10.62 -10.22
CA LYS A 98 -7.70 9.49 -11.08
C LYS A 98 -6.78 8.55 -10.31
N TYR A 99 -7.08 7.27 -10.37
CA TYR A 99 -6.29 6.21 -9.76
C TYR A 99 -6.03 5.10 -10.77
N ARG A 100 -4.85 4.52 -10.66
CA ARG A 100 -4.43 3.36 -11.46
C ARG A 100 -3.55 2.47 -10.61
N CYS A 101 -3.63 1.16 -10.85
CA CYS A 101 -2.69 0.20 -10.31
C CYS A 101 -2.06 -0.59 -11.46
N ARG A 102 -0.76 -0.83 -11.38
CA ARG A 102 -0.03 -1.68 -12.33
C ARG A 102 0.65 -2.81 -11.58
N HIS A 103 0.28 -4.03 -11.91
CA HIS A 103 0.89 -5.24 -11.38
C HIS A 103 1.92 -5.78 -12.38
N GLY A 104 3.19 -5.63 -12.04
CA GLY A 104 4.32 -6.22 -12.77
C GLY A 104 4.73 -7.57 -12.18
N MET A 105 5.71 -8.23 -12.78
CA MET A 105 6.16 -9.56 -12.36
C MET A 105 6.87 -9.58 -10.99
N SER A 106 7.43 -8.47 -10.55
CA SER A 106 8.19 -8.37 -9.30
C SER A 106 7.92 -7.07 -8.53
N TYR A 107 6.95 -6.30 -8.97
CA TYR A 107 6.59 -5.01 -8.37
C TYR A 107 5.13 -4.69 -8.58
N THR A 108 4.64 -3.75 -7.80
CA THR A 108 3.33 -3.14 -7.98
C THR A 108 3.48 -1.63 -7.89
N VAL A 109 2.81 -0.90 -8.77
CA VAL A 109 2.78 0.55 -8.78
C VAL A 109 1.36 1.04 -8.57
N TYR A 110 1.18 1.90 -7.60
CA TYR A 110 -0.04 2.67 -7.39
C TYR A 110 0.18 4.09 -7.89
N GLU A 111 -0.77 4.62 -8.62
CA GLU A 111 -0.69 5.96 -9.19
C GLU A 111 -1.96 6.73 -8.85
N CYS A 112 -1.78 8.01 -8.51
CA CYS A 112 -2.91 8.91 -8.33
C CYS A 112 -2.64 10.27 -8.97
N GLU A 113 -3.72 10.91 -9.45
CA GLU A 113 -3.73 12.30 -9.86
C GLU A 113 -4.91 12.99 -9.17
N TYR A 114 -4.60 13.92 -8.29
CA TYR A 114 -5.59 14.69 -7.55
C TYR A 114 -5.06 16.10 -7.29
N GLU A 115 -5.93 17.13 -7.44
CA GLU A 115 -5.62 18.53 -7.16
C GLU A 115 -4.30 19.03 -7.80
N LYS A 116 -4.03 18.61 -9.03
CA LYS A 116 -2.79 18.91 -9.79
C LYS A 116 -1.52 18.36 -9.15
N ILE A 117 -1.66 17.34 -8.33
CA ILE A 117 -0.56 16.51 -7.81
C ILE A 117 -0.67 15.14 -8.44
N GLN A 118 0.40 14.70 -9.07
CA GLN A 118 0.60 13.33 -9.51
C GLN A 118 1.51 12.64 -8.48
N ALA A 119 1.10 11.50 -8.00
CA ALA A 119 1.90 10.71 -7.07
C ALA A 119 1.90 9.24 -7.48
N SER A 120 3.01 8.57 -7.21
CA SER A 120 3.13 7.12 -7.37
C SER A 120 3.87 6.50 -6.21
N GLN A 121 3.49 5.28 -5.88
CA GLN A 121 4.14 4.41 -4.91
C GLN A 121 4.49 3.10 -5.62
N THR A 122 5.77 2.80 -5.75
CA THR A 122 6.26 1.53 -6.28
C THR A 122 6.69 0.65 -5.12
N MET A 123 6.16 -0.57 -5.07
CA MET A 123 6.51 -1.56 -4.06
C MET A 123 7.28 -2.70 -4.70
N VAL A 124 8.42 -3.05 -4.10
CA VAL A 124 9.29 -4.13 -4.57
C VAL A 124 9.97 -4.83 -3.39
N ILE A 125 10.19 -6.13 -3.54
CA ILE A 125 11.06 -6.93 -2.66
C ILE A 125 12.24 -7.38 -3.52
N PRO A 126 13.45 -6.85 -3.29
CA PRO A 126 14.64 -7.24 -4.05
C PRO A 126 14.97 -8.71 -3.78
N ARG A 127 15.49 -9.38 -4.81
CA ARG A 127 15.90 -10.77 -4.67
C ARG A 127 17.12 -10.88 -3.76
N GLY A 128 17.10 -11.84 -2.84
CA GLY A 128 18.19 -12.10 -1.89
C GLY A 128 18.18 -11.20 -0.67
N GLU A 129 17.22 -10.26 -0.56
CA GLU A 129 17.16 -9.31 0.53
C GLU A 129 15.86 -9.46 1.33
N ALA A 130 15.98 -9.41 2.66
CA ALA A 130 14.82 -9.43 3.55
C ALA A 130 14.30 -8.00 3.81
N VAL A 131 13.96 -7.29 2.73
CA VAL A 131 13.50 -5.90 2.77
C VAL A 131 12.37 -5.66 1.77
N GLN A 132 11.39 -4.85 2.14
CA GLN A 132 10.41 -4.30 1.22
C GLN A 132 10.68 -2.81 1.03
N LEU A 133 10.84 -2.39 -0.22
CA LEU A 133 11.10 -1.00 -0.59
C LEU A 133 9.82 -0.35 -1.11
N TRP A 134 9.59 0.90 -0.70
CA TRP A 134 8.56 1.78 -1.22
C TRP A 134 9.20 3.02 -1.82
N ASP A 135 9.24 3.10 -3.14
CA ASP A 135 9.68 4.30 -3.87
C ASP A 135 8.46 5.19 -4.11
N VAL A 136 8.46 6.37 -3.50
CA VAL A 136 7.37 7.35 -3.61
C VAL A 136 7.82 8.54 -4.42
N LYS A 137 7.11 8.81 -5.52
CA LYS A 137 7.36 9.97 -6.38
C LYS A 137 6.16 10.90 -6.34
N ILE A 138 6.42 12.19 -6.13
CA ILE A 138 5.40 13.22 -6.09
C ILE A 138 5.78 14.32 -7.07
N LYS A 139 4.86 14.66 -7.96
CA LYS A 139 5.04 15.70 -8.98
C LYS A 139 3.87 16.66 -8.95
N LYS A 140 4.19 17.94 -8.81
CA LYS A 140 3.23 19.02 -9.01
C LYS A 140 3.07 19.32 -10.51
N THR A 141 1.85 19.39 -11.00
CA THR A 141 1.52 19.70 -12.40
C THR A 141 0.92 21.10 -12.58
N GLY A 142 0.57 21.81 -11.50
CA GLY A 142 0.08 23.19 -11.51
C GLY A 142 1.18 24.22 -11.25
N ASP A 143 0.85 25.50 -11.35
CA ASP A 143 1.82 26.60 -11.21
C ASP A 143 1.96 27.10 -9.76
N THR A 144 0.96 26.87 -8.90
CA THR A 144 0.95 27.34 -7.53
C THR A 144 1.87 26.50 -6.63
N VAL A 145 2.57 27.13 -5.71
CA VAL A 145 3.34 26.42 -4.67
C VAL A 145 2.37 25.61 -3.81
N ARG A 146 2.76 24.42 -3.43
CA ARG A 146 1.97 23.51 -2.57
C ARG A 146 2.80 23.11 -1.37
N ASN A 147 2.19 23.10 -0.21
CA ASN A 147 2.81 22.67 1.05
C ASN A 147 2.20 21.31 1.42
N LEU A 148 2.96 20.24 1.18
CA LEU A 148 2.48 18.86 1.35
C LEU A 148 3.21 18.15 2.46
N SER A 149 2.48 17.35 3.22
CA SER A 149 3.03 16.33 4.12
C SER A 149 2.77 14.94 3.57
N VAL A 150 3.72 14.04 3.78
CA VAL A 150 3.65 12.64 3.36
C VAL A 150 3.70 11.77 4.60
N PHE A 151 2.78 10.80 4.69
CA PHE A 151 2.72 9.85 5.80
C PHE A 151 2.69 8.43 5.26
N SER A 152 3.57 7.58 5.74
CA SER A 152 3.49 6.14 5.53
C SER A 152 2.68 5.49 6.64
N TYR A 153 1.94 4.42 6.30
CA TYR A 153 1.16 3.66 7.26
C TYR A 153 1.37 2.17 7.05
N LEU A 154 1.65 1.48 8.14
CA LEU A 154 1.77 0.04 8.22
C LEU A 154 1.40 -0.39 9.65
N GLU A 155 0.66 -1.48 9.79
CA GLU A 155 0.46 -2.14 11.06
C GLU A 155 1.30 -3.40 11.14
N PHE A 156 2.02 -3.57 12.22
CA PHE A 156 2.81 -4.78 12.45
C PHE A 156 1.99 -5.88 13.12
N SER A 157 2.28 -7.12 12.72
CA SER A 157 1.79 -8.35 13.35
C SER A 157 2.99 -9.27 13.50
N PHE A 158 3.58 -9.33 14.68
CA PHE A 158 4.79 -10.14 14.93
C PHE A 158 4.48 -11.58 15.29
N HIS A 159 3.27 -12.02 15.06
CA HIS A 159 2.78 -13.25 15.63
C HIS A 159 2.13 -14.17 14.61
N HIS A 160 1.84 -15.36 15.10
CA HIS A 160 1.00 -16.33 14.41
C HIS A 160 -0.35 -15.71 14.04
N ILE A 161 -0.72 -15.78 12.76
CA ILE A 161 -1.91 -15.12 12.23
C ILE A 161 -3.21 -15.49 12.94
N MET A 162 -3.34 -16.74 13.39
CA MET A 162 -4.55 -17.17 14.09
C MET A 162 -4.68 -16.52 15.45
N ILE A 163 -3.56 -16.30 16.14
CA ILE A 163 -3.51 -15.61 17.44
C ILE A 163 -3.82 -14.12 17.23
N ASP A 164 -3.22 -13.50 16.22
CA ASP A 164 -3.47 -12.09 15.90
C ASP A 164 -4.93 -11.85 15.51
N ASN A 165 -5.56 -12.77 14.78
CA ASN A 165 -6.97 -12.69 14.44
C ASN A 165 -7.92 -12.88 15.63
N GLN A 166 -7.53 -13.68 16.60
CA GLN A 166 -8.32 -13.94 17.82
C GLN A 166 -8.15 -12.83 18.86
N ASN A 167 -6.94 -12.30 18.98
CA ASN A 167 -6.60 -11.29 19.98
C ASN A 167 -5.62 -10.25 19.42
N TYR A 168 -6.10 -9.45 18.47
CA TYR A 168 -5.31 -8.41 17.83
C TYR A 168 -4.74 -7.35 18.79
N GLN A 169 -5.32 -7.21 19.96
CA GLN A 169 -4.83 -6.29 20.99
C GLN A 169 -3.49 -6.70 21.58
N MET A 170 -3.12 -7.98 21.51
CA MET A 170 -1.82 -8.44 22.02
C MET A 170 -0.65 -7.70 21.36
N SER A 171 -0.69 -7.49 20.04
CA SER A 171 0.37 -6.78 19.33
C SER A 171 0.49 -5.33 19.82
N LEU A 172 -0.62 -4.68 20.17
CA LEU A 172 -0.64 -3.31 20.70
C LEU A 172 -0.05 -3.20 22.12
N TYR A 173 -0.24 -4.23 22.95
CA TYR A 173 0.24 -4.21 24.33
C TYR A 173 1.68 -4.72 24.49
N CYS A 174 2.17 -5.51 23.53
CA CYS A 174 3.50 -6.12 23.58
C CYS A 174 4.54 -5.38 22.74
N ALA A 175 4.15 -4.39 21.97
CA ALA A 175 5.03 -3.62 21.11
C ALA A 175 5.28 -2.21 21.70
N GLY A 176 6.54 -1.81 21.68
CA GLY A 176 6.95 -0.42 21.83
C GLY A 176 7.46 0.09 20.49
N ALA A 177 7.45 1.39 20.29
CA ALA A 177 8.07 2.01 19.13
C ALA A 177 8.92 3.19 19.56
N SER A 178 10.09 3.31 18.99
CA SER A 178 10.96 4.48 19.13
C SER A 178 11.38 4.99 17.75
N CYS A 179 11.75 6.24 17.67
CA CYS A 179 12.26 6.84 16.44
C CYS A 179 13.55 7.57 16.74
N GLU A 180 14.64 7.13 16.16
CA GLU A 180 15.96 7.75 16.30
C GLU A 180 16.59 7.85 14.91
N ASP A 181 17.09 9.02 14.56
CA ASP A 181 17.73 9.34 13.26
C ASP A 181 16.89 8.93 12.02
N GLY A 182 15.56 8.98 12.12
CA GLY A 182 14.66 8.60 11.06
C GLY A 182 14.43 7.09 10.92
N ILE A 183 14.95 6.30 11.85
CA ILE A 183 14.72 4.85 11.97
C ILE A 183 13.65 4.64 13.03
N ILE A 184 12.63 3.88 12.68
CA ILE A 184 11.57 3.46 13.61
C ILE A 184 11.84 2.00 13.99
N GLU A 185 11.98 1.76 15.27
CA GLU A 185 12.20 0.44 15.87
C GLU A 185 11.05 0.05 16.81
#